data_e1299b08cd479eb403bbfe15b70f8ea7
#
_entry.id   e1299b08cd479eb403bbfe15b70f8ea7
#
_cell.length_a   1.000
_cell.length_b   1.000
_cell.length_c   1.000
_cell.angle_alpha   90.00
_cell.angle_beta   90.00
_cell.angle_gamma   90.00
#
_symmetry.space_group_name_H-M   'P 1'
#
loop_
_entity.id
_entity.type
_entity.pdbx_description
1 polymer ?
#
loop_
_entity_poly.entity_id
_entity_poly.type
_entity_poly.pdbx_seq_one_letter_code
_entity_poly.pdbx_strand_id
1 'polypeptide(L)'
;MNRISLLAIALIIGAVASASAPFSGKPFYEKRILNHWDNLDGTIERGYAGRSLWKWDQLPDSVSPRYEEYARLVSGVGINGVVLNNVNASSQILSSEYLRKVAKIADVFRPYGLQVYLSANFAAPMQTGALPTADPKDKKVSDWWKKKADEIYRLIPDFGGFLVKANSEGQPGPCDYGRSHAEGANMMAKAVKKHGGIIMWRAFVYSPSDPDRAKQAYAEFNPLDGKFDSNVIVQIKNGPVDFQPREPVSPLFFGMERTPVMPEFQITQEYLGHSNHLAFLAPMWQEFYETVPAESTKAIAGVANIGDAKNFCGHPFARANLYAFGRMAWDPSATPEQIADEWIDLELKVSDAAAKQKIKDMMLMSREAVVDYMMPMGLHHLFAFGHHYGPEPWCDVPGARPDWLPKYYHRADSAGIGFDRSSKGSDAVAQYPDSLRNIYNNLSSCPEKYLLWFHHVPWDYKLSDGKTLWENLCRHYEQGYRQAQGMLRLWCEVKNDVPDQELWEDVRRRLITQVRDAQWWKEACLQYFTQFHSQPLPDFVTPAVHTLDELMNIKLDIDNFTCPSRELLNSVR
;
A
#
# COMPACT_ATOMS: atom_id res chain seq x y z
N MET A 1 54.29 -42.18 -46.18
CA MET A 1 52.94 -41.71 -46.58
C MET A 1 52.00 -42.04 -45.39
N ASN A 2 51.83 -41.12 -44.46
CA ASN A 2 50.91 -41.26 -43.36
C ASN A 2 50.08 -39.97 -43.23
N ARG A 3 48.79 -40.12 -43.42
CA ARG A 3 47.79 -39.05 -43.21
C ARG A 3 47.48 -38.96 -41.73
N ILE A 4 47.76 -37.82 -41.14
CA ILE A 4 47.33 -37.44 -39.79
C ILE A 4 46.00 -36.72 -39.91
N SER A 5 44.94 -37.34 -39.34
CA SER A 5 43.62 -36.71 -39.21
C SER A 5 43.62 -35.76 -38.02
N LEU A 6 43.41 -34.47 -38.25
CA LEU A 6 43.11 -33.50 -37.19
C LEU A 6 41.64 -33.63 -36.79
N LEU A 7 41.38 -34.08 -35.54
CA LEU A 7 40.08 -33.89 -34.90
C LEU A 7 39.96 -32.46 -34.37
N ALA A 8 39.01 -31.73 -34.93
CA ALA A 8 38.63 -30.40 -34.41
C ALA A 8 37.68 -30.61 -33.23
N ILE A 9 38.13 -30.32 -32.02
CA ILE A 9 37.29 -30.22 -30.83
C ILE A 9 36.62 -28.83 -30.85
N ALA A 10 35.33 -28.78 -31.16
CA ALA A 10 34.53 -27.59 -31.01
C ALA A 10 34.24 -27.39 -29.53
N LEU A 11 34.89 -26.43 -28.88
CA LEU A 11 34.48 -25.93 -27.55
C LEU A 11 33.16 -25.16 -27.72
N ILE A 12 32.07 -25.72 -27.24
CA ILE A 12 30.82 -24.99 -27.02
C ILE A 12 31.03 -24.16 -25.74
N ILE A 13 31.42 -22.89 -25.92
CA ILE A 13 31.35 -21.91 -24.82
C ILE A 13 29.88 -21.54 -24.68
N GLY A 14 29.21 -22.23 -23.76
CA GLY A 14 27.91 -21.77 -23.27
C GLY A 14 28.08 -20.40 -22.61
N ALA A 15 27.54 -19.37 -23.24
CA ALA A 15 27.43 -18.07 -22.62
C ALA A 15 26.48 -18.21 -21.41
N VAL A 16 27.05 -18.38 -20.23
CA VAL A 16 26.34 -18.10 -18.98
C VAL A 16 26.10 -16.61 -19.01
N ALA A 17 24.87 -16.20 -19.32
CA ALA A 17 24.44 -14.83 -19.12
C ALA A 17 24.64 -14.53 -17.62
N SER A 18 25.67 -13.76 -17.28
CA SER A 18 25.84 -13.26 -15.93
C SER A 18 24.63 -12.37 -15.66
N ALA A 19 23.73 -12.82 -14.78
CA ALA A 19 22.68 -11.97 -14.30
C ALA A 19 23.33 -10.69 -13.75
N SER A 20 22.95 -9.54 -14.30
CA SER A 20 23.42 -8.25 -13.78
C SER A 20 22.95 -8.10 -12.34
N ALA A 21 23.78 -7.51 -11.47
CA ALA A 21 23.38 -7.28 -10.07
C ALA A 21 22.04 -6.53 -10.01
N PRO A 22 21.14 -6.87 -9.07
CA PRO A 22 19.75 -6.38 -9.04
C PRO A 22 19.58 -4.87 -9.13
N PHE A 23 20.54 -4.09 -8.63
CA PHE A 23 20.54 -2.62 -8.64
C PHE A 23 21.70 -2.07 -9.50
N SER A 24 22.05 -2.73 -10.59
CA SER A 24 23.06 -2.25 -11.52
C SER A 24 22.49 -1.26 -12.54
N GLY A 25 23.35 -0.38 -13.07
CA GLY A 25 22.97 0.60 -14.09
C GLY A 25 22.19 1.80 -13.52
N LYS A 26 21.52 2.53 -14.41
CA LYS A 26 20.73 3.71 -14.03
C LYS A 26 19.32 3.28 -13.62
N PRO A 27 18.80 3.75 -12.47
CA PRO A 27 17.42 3.47 -12.06
C PRO A 27 16.43 4.10 -13.05
N PHE A 28 15.27 3.45 -13.22
CA PHE A 28 14.18 4.00 -14.02
C PHE A 28 13.64 5.29 -13.40
N TYR A 29 13.19 5.22 -12.13
CA TYR A 29 12.74 6.40 -11.40
C TYR A 29 13.93 7.12 -10.75
N GLU A 30 14.07 8.43 -11.03
CA GLU A 30 15.04 9.27 -10.34
C GLU A 30 14.73 9.43 -8.86
N LYS A 31 13.45 9.54 -8.50
CA LYS A 31 12.97 9.69 -7.12
C LYS A 31 12.18 8.45 -6.70
N ARG A 32 12.69 7.75 -5.69
CA ARG A 32 12.17 6.50 -5.11
C ARG A 32 12.05 6.72 -3.62
N ILE A 33 10.83 7.04 -3.14
CA ILE A 33 10.61 7.68 -1.85
C ILE A 33 9.77 6.78 -0.95
N LEU A 34 10.22 6.60 0.31
CA LEU A 34 9.40 6.01 1.37
C LEU A 34 8.69 7.10 2.16
N ASN A 35 7.41 6.89 2.42
CA ASN A 35 6.58 7.73 3.27
C ASN A 35 6.35 7.00 4.59
N HIS A 36 6.86 7.54 5.70
CA HIS A 36 6.58 7.03 7.04
C HIS A 36 5.30 7.64 7.60
N TRP A 37 4.60 6.86 8.42
CA TRP A 37 3.47 7.34 9.22
C TRP A 37 3.85 7.53 10.69
N ASP A 38 5.01 8.11 10.91
CA ASP A 38 5.64 8.33 12.21
C ASP A 38 5.14 9.63 12.84
N ASN A 39 4.79 9.58 14.12
CA ASN A 39 4.28 10.70 14.90
C ASN A 39 5.34 11.22 15.88
N LEU A 40 5.26 12.52 16.21
CA LEU A 40 6.23 13.17 17.10
C LEU A 40 6.14 12.72 18.56
N ASP A 41 5.06 12.05 18.94
CA ASP A 41 4.86 11.43 20.27
C ASP A 41 5.48 10.03 20.39
N GLY A 42 6.14 9.55 19.32
CA GLY A 42 6.77 8.25 19.27
C GLY A 42 5.84 7.10 18.91
N THR A 43 4.60 7.38 18.51
CA THR A 43 3.69 6.39 17.91
C THR A 43 3.88 6.32 16.39
N ILE A 44 3.42 5.25 15.79
CA ILE A 44 3.32 5.10 14.34
C ILE A 44 1.85 4.78 14.03
N GLU A 45 1.22 5.57 13.18
CA GLU A 45 -0.11 5.22 12.69
C GLU A 45 -0.02 3.90 11.91
N ARG A 46 -0.87 2.93 12.22
CA ARG A 46 -0.74 1.54 11.74
C ARG A 46 0.61 0.93 12.16
N GLY A 47 0.98 1.13 13.42
CA GLY A 47 2.29 0.86 14.01
C GLY A 47 2.60 -0.61 14.27
N TYR A 48 2.46 -1.46 13.26
CA TYR A 48 2.62 -2.92 13.39
C TYR A 48 4.10 -3.38 13.36
N ALA A 49 5.03 -2.45 13.33
CA ALA A 49 6.48 -2.69 13.39
C ALA A 49 7.13 -2.10 14.66
N GLY A 50 6.36 -1.91 15.72
CA GLY A 50 6.81 -1.31 16.98
C GLY A 50 6.51 0.18 17.07
N ARG A 51 7.32 0.90 17.85
CA ARG A 51 7.23 2.35 18.02
C ARG A 51 8.11 3.09 17.01
N SER A 52 8.02 4.43 17.03
CA SER A 52 8.86 5.29 16.20
C SER A 52 10.33 4.88 16.22
N LEU A 53 10.91 4.76 15.04
CA LEU A 53 12.35 4.62 14.88
C LEU A 53 13.08 5.87 15.37
N TRP A 54 12.45 7.04 15.15
CA TRP A 54 13.00 8.34 15.55
C TRP A 54 12.77 8.56 17.05
N LYS A 55 13.85 8.62 17.84
CA LYS A 55 13.77 8.94 19.26
C LYS A 55 13.76 10.46 19.42
N TRP A 56 12.60 11.07 19.12
CA TRP A 56 12.41 12.52 19.07
C TRP A 56 12.76 13.23 20.38
N ASP A 57 12.61 12.55 21.51
CA ASP A 57 12.96 13.02 22.85
C ASP A 57 14.47 13.04 23.11
N GLN A 58 15.26 12.21 22.44
CA GLN A 58 16.71 12.10 22.59
C GLN A 58 17.46 12.96 21.57
N LEU A 59 16.84 13.26 20.44
CA LEU A 59 17.41 14.11 19.39
C LEU A 59 17.37 15.60 19.82
N PRO A 60 18.36 16.43 19.47
CA PRO A 60 19.54 16.14 18.64
C PRO A 60 20.76 15.64 19.40
N ASP A 61 20.66 15.48 20.74
CA ASP A 61 21.82 15.25 21.63
C ASP A 61 22.36 13.81 21.54
N SER A 62 21.46 12.85 21.24
CA SER A 62 21.82 11.43 21.04
C SER A 62 21.27 10.91 19.73
N VAL A 63 22.14 10.31 18.91
CA VAL A 63 21.80 9.71 17.62
C VAL A 63 21.87 8.19 17.75
N SER A 64 20.74 7.52 17.55
CA SER A 64 20.67 6.06 17.64
C SER A 64 21.43 5.40 16.48
N PRO A 65 22.27 4.36 16.75
CA PRO A 65 22.92 3.59 15.69
C PRO A 65 21.90 2.89 14.75
N ARG A 66 20.66 2.69 15.21
CA ARG A 66 19.57 2.15 14.37
C ARG A 66 19.27 3.01 13.15
N TYR A 67 19.55 4.33 13.19
CA TYR A 67 19.33 5.19 12.02
C TYR A 67 20.29 4.86 10.87
N GLU A 68 21.55 4.52 11.20
CA GLU A 68 22.52 4.08 10.21
C GLU A 68 22.18 2.69 9.64
N GLU A 69 21.77 1.75 10.50
CA GLU A 69 21.30 0.42 10.06
C GLU A 69 20.12 0.55 9.10
N TYR A 70 19.18 1.42 9.42
CA TYR A 70 18.03 1.71 8.57
C TYR A 70 18.45 2.37 7.24
N ALA A 71 19.32 3.38 7.29
CA ALA A 71 19.82 4.06 6.10
C ALA A 71 20.51 3.06 5.14
N ARG A 72 21.34 2.16 5.69
CA ARG A 72 21.98 1.09 4.91
C ARG A 72 20.97 0.13 4.30
N LEU A 73 19.94 -0.25 5.05
CA LEU A 73 18.87 -1.10 4.56
C LEU A 73 18.15 -0.48 3.37
N VAL A 74 17.61 0.74 3.53
CA VAL A 74 16.75 1.33 2.50
C VAL A 74 17.53 1.79 1.27
N SER A 75 18.77 2.28 1.44
CA SER A 75 19.65 2.57 0.30
C SER A 75 20.05 1.29 -0.44
N GLY A 76 20.29 0.20 0.30
CA GLY A 76 20.63 -1.11 -0.26
C GLY A 76 19.53 -1.73 -1.11
N VAL A 77 18.26 -1.33 -0.90
CA VAL A 77 17.12 -1.72 -1.74
C VAL A 77 16.75 -0.64 -2.76
N GLY A 78 17.67 0.27 -3.08
CA GLY A 78 17.52 1.23 -4.17
C GLY A 78 16.69 2.48 -3.85
N ILE A 79 16.23 2.68 -2.63
CA ILE A 79 15.49 3.88 -2.21
C ILE A 79 16.48 5.05 -2.03
N ASN A 80 16.06 6.27 -2.38
CA ASN A 80 16.89 7.47 -2.26
C ASN A 80 16.20 8.66 -1.60
N GLY A 81 14.99 8.48 -1.07
CA GLY A 81 14.28 9.52 -0.33
C GLY A 81 13.40 8.95 0.78
N VAL A 82 13.30 9.68 1.89
CA VAL A 82 12.49 9.29 3.04
C VAL A 82 11.72 10.50 3.58
N VAL A 83 10.40 10.40 3.61
CA VAL A 83 9.55 11.33 4.36
C VAL A 83 9.48 10.84 5.79
N LEU A 84 9.99 11.64 6.75
CA LEU A 84 10.23 11.15 8.11
C LEU A 84 8.98 11.05 8.98
N ASN A 85 7.93 11.82 8.69
CA ASN A 85 6.77 11.95 9.54
C ASN A 85 5.45 11.70 8.80
N ASN A 86 4.42 11.43 9.59
CA ASN A 86 3.07 11.11 9.14
C ASN A 86 2.49 12.20 8.23
N VAL A 87 1.70 11.79 7.24
CA VAL A 87 0.93 12.69 6.36
C VAL A 87 -0.11 13.51 7.14
N ASN A 88 -0.60 13.03 8.29
CA ASN A 88 -1.38 13.78 9.27
C ASN A 88 -0.45 14.67 10.11
N ALA A 89 0.29 15.55 9.42
CA ALA A 89 1.44 16.23 9.97
C ALA A 89 1.08 17.22 11.10
N SER A 90 1.78 17.10 12.22
CA SER A 90 1.84 18.15 13.22
C SER A 90 2.71 19.30 12.71
N SER A 91 2.22 20.54 12.83
CA SER A 91 3.00 21.73 12.47
C SER A 91 4.26 21.92 13.32
N GLN A 92 4.33 21.25 14.46
CA GLN A 92 5.50 21.27 15.36
C GLN A 92 6.76 20.75 14.67
N ILE A 93 6.67 19.83 13.69
CA ILE A 93 7.82 19.35 12.92
C ILE A 93 8.59 20.49 12.25
N LEU A 94 7.93 21.60 11.93
CA LEU A 94 8.54 22.78 11.30
C LEU A 94 9.11 23.79 12.30
N SER A 95 9.06 23.53 13.61
CA SER A 95 9.74 24.36 14.61
C SER A 95 11.26 24.28 14.48
N SER A 96 11.97 25.34 14.84
CA SER A 96 13.44 25.34 14.82
C SER A 96 14.05 24.24 15.71
N GLU A 97 13.34 23.84 16.77
CA GLU A 97 13.74 22.71 17.61
C GLU A 97 13.74 21.39 16.83
N TYR A 98 12.59 21.02 16.23
CA TYR A 98 12.46 19.78 15.48
C TYR A 98 13.30 19.79 14.21
N LEU A 99 13.46 20.92 13.53
CA LEU A 99 14.34 21.03 12.37
C LEU A 99 15.81 20.70 12.69
N ARG A 100 16.30 21.02 13.90
CA ARG A 100 17.62 20.57 14.36
C ARG A 100 17.68 19.05 14.57
N LYS A 101 16.59 18.45 15.06
CA LYS A 101 16.48 16.98 15.20
C LYS A 101 16.48 16.30 13.82
N VAL A 102 15.70 16.82 12.88
CA VAL A 102 15.65 16.36 11.49
C VAL A 102 17.03 16.47 10.81
N ALA A 103 17.76 17.56 11.05
CA ALA A 103 19.10 17.76 10.49
C ALA A 103 20.07 16.65 10.92
N LYS A 104 19.97 16.16 12.17
CA LYS A 104 20.80 15.04 12.66
C LYS A 104 20.49 13.74 11.92
N ILE A 105 19.21 13.47 11.62
CA ILE A 105 18.81 12.30 10.81
C ILE A 105 19.34 12.48 9.37
N ALA A 106 19.21 13.67 8.79
CA ALA A 106 19.73 13.96 7.45
C ALA A 106 21.25 13.77 7.35
N ASP A 107 22.00 14.17 8.40
CA ASP A 107 23.46 13.95 8.45
C ASP A 107 23.81 12.46 8.42
N VAL A 108 23.04 11.59 9.10
CA VAL A 108 23.21 10.12 9.05
C VAL A 108 22.86 9.56 7.68
N PHE A 109 21.85 10.12 7.01
CA PHE A 109 21.33 9.61 5.75
C PHE A 109 22.16 9.99 4.53
N ARG A 110 22.79 11.16 4.57
CA ARG A 110 23.54 11.74 3.44
C ARG A 110 24.66 10.84 2.91
N PRO A 111 25.48 10.16 3.73
CA PRO A 111 26.51 9.24 3.23
C PRO A 111 25.94 8.05 2.43
N TYR A 112 24.66 7.73 2.63
CA TYR A 112 23.94 6.66 1.94
C TYR A 112 23.17 7.13 0.71
N GLY A 113 23.30 8.41 0.31
CA GLY A 113 22.58 9.00 -0.82
C GLY A 113 21.07 9.17 -0.59
N LEU A 114 20.64 9.17 0.67
CA LEU A 114 19.23 9.34 1.03
C LEU A 114 18.92 10.82 1.30
N GLN A 115 17.92 11.35 0.62
CA GLN A 115 17.37 12.68 0.89
C GLN A 115 16.24 12.60 1.93
N VAL A 116 16.21 13.58 2.83
CA VAL A 116 15.12 13.74 3.79
C VAL A 116 14.04 14.66 3.20
N TYR A 117 12.80 14.23 3.38
CA TYR A 117 11.58 14.97 3.11
C TYR A 117 10.75 15.06 4.39
N LEU A 118 9.83 16.01 4.45
CA LEU A 118 8.89 16.13 5.58
C LEU A 118 7.45 16.20 5.06
N SER A 119 6.54 15.58 5.78
CA SER A 119 5.12 15.90 5.63
C SER A 119 4.85 17.24 6.31
N ALA A 120 4.18 18.13 5.60
CA ALA A 120 3.83 19.47 6.09
C ALA A 120 2.33 19.66 6.20
N ASN A 121 1.87 20.19 7.36
CA ASN A 121 0.50 20.63 7.49
C ASN A 121 0.32 21.94 6.70
N PHE A 122 -0.68 21.98 5.82
CA PHE A 122 -0.95 23.16 4.98
C PHE A 122 -1.21 24.43 5.81
N ALA A 123 -1.90 24.30 6.95
CA ALA A 123 -2.19 25.39 7.85
C ALA A 123 -1.10 25.70 8.88
N ALA A 124 0.13 25.21 8.68
CA ALA A 124 1.23 25.46 9.61
C ALA A 124 1.44 26.96 9.97
N PRO A 125 1.28 27.94 9.04
CA PRO A 125 1.37 29.34 9.42
C PRO A 125 0.37 29.77 10.51
N MET A 126 -0.84 29.22 10.51
CA MET A 126 -1.86 29.44 11.55
C MET A 126 -1.60 28.63 12.81
N GLN A 127 -1.34 27.34 12.65
CA GLN A 127 -1.20 26.40 13.78
C GLN A 127 0.01 26.72 14.66
N THR A 128 1.03 27.36 14.09
CA THR A 128 2.19 27.86 14.86
C THR A 128 1.93 29.22 15.51
N GLY A 129 0.75 29.80 15.31
CA GLY A 129 0.41 31.12 15.83
C GLY A 129 1.10 32.30 15.10
N ALA A 130 1.79 32.01 13.99
CA ALA A 130 2.52 33.07 13.25
C ALA A 130 1.61 33.99 12.45
N LEU A 131 0.51 33.47 11.89
CA LEU A 131 -0.42 34.20 11.06
C LEU A 131 -1.88 33.82 11.39
N PRO A 132 -2.85 34.74 11.13
CA PRO A 132 -4.27 34.46 11.37
C PRO A 132 -4.92 33.63 10.24
N THR A 133 -4.22 33.36 9.16
CA THR A 133 -4.73 32.68 7.98
C THR A 133 -3.65 31.77 7.34
N ALA A 134 -4.09 30.79 6.56
CA ALA A 134 -3.24 30.01 5.66
C ALA A 134 -3.72 30.13 4.20
N ASP A 135 -4.51 31.14 3.83
CA ASP A 135 -4.94 31.39 2.44
C ASP A 135 -3.70 31.49 1.53
N PRO A 136 -3.55 30.63 0.52
CA PRO A 136 -2.39 30.61 -0.37
C PRO A 136 -2.24 31.90 -1.21
N LYS A 137 -3.28 32.73 -1.30
CA LYS A 137 -3.21 34.04 -1.97
C LYS A 137 -2.76 35.17 -1.05
N ASP A 138 -2.73 34.97 0.27
CA ASP A 138 -2.15 35.94 1.17
C ASP A 138 -0.63 36.00 1.02
N LYS A 139 -0.11 37.18 0.70
CA LYS A 139 1.33 37.40 0.53
C LYS A 139 2.11 37.05 1.80
N LYS A 140 1.57 37.29 3.00
CA LYS A 140 2.25 36.95 4.26
C LYS A 140 2.40 35.46 4.44
N VAL A 141 1.40 34.64 4.01
CA VAL A 141 1.45 33.18 4.02
C VAL A 141 2.55 32.69 3.07
N SER A 142 2.57 33.22 1.84
CA SER A 142 3.62 32.88 0.87
C SER A 142 5.02 33.27 1.36
N ASP A 143 5.17 34.44 1.97
CA ASP A 143 6.45 34.88 2.52
C ASP A 143 6.86 34.05 3.76
N TRP A 144 5.91 33.61 4.57
CA TRP A 144 6.18 32.68 5.68
C TRP A 144 6.76 31.35 5.18
N TRP A 145 6.14 30.74 4.18
CA TRP A 145 6.64 29.48 3.58
C TRP A 145 8.03 29.66 2.95
N LYS A 146 8.31 30.78 2.28
CA LYS A 146 9.65 31.07 1.75
C LYS A 146 10.70 31.17 2.86
N LYS A 147 10.39 31.92 3.95
CA LYS A 147 11.30 32.03 5.10
C LYS A 147 11.53 30.67 5.76
N LYS A 148 10.47 29.85 5.89
CA LYS A 148 10.57 28.52 6.47
C LYS A 148 11.40 27.59 5.57
N ALA A 149 11.23 27.63 4.27
CA ALA A 149 12.08 26.90 3.33
C ALA A 149 13.56 27.33 3.46
N ASP A 150 13.83 28.64 3.50
CA ASP A 150 15.20 29.15 3.68
C ASP A 150 15.84 28.69 5.00
N GLU A 151 15.06 28.62 6.07
CA GLU A 151 15.51 28.06 7.36
C GLU A 151 15.87 26.58 7.23
N ILE A 152 15.02 25.77 6.59
CA ILE A 152 15.22 24.33 6.41
C ILE A 152 16.47 24.07 5.56
N TYR A 153 16.59 24.71 4.40
CA TYR A 153 17.73 24.47 3.50
C TYR A 153 19.07 24.99 4.06
N ARG A 154 19.05 25.95 4.99
CA ARG A 154 20.25 26.34 5.72
C ARG A 154 20.71 25.24 6.69
N LEU A 155 19.78 24.50 7.32
CA LEU A 155 20.08 23.40 8.23
C LEU A 155 20.34 22.08 7.49
N ILE A 156 19.63 21.86 6.40
CA ILE A 156 19.64 20.62 5.60
C ILE A 156 19.76 21.02 4.12
N PRO A 157 20.99 21.28 3.62
CA PRO A 157 21.19 21.81 2.26
C PRO A 157 20.65 20.91 1.14
N ASP A 158 20.55 19.62 1.39
CA ASP A 158 20.07 18.59 0.48
C ASP A 158 18.62 18.15 0.76
N PHE A 159 17.85 18.96 1.50
CA PHE A 159 16.43 18.68 1.79
C PHE A 159 15.63 18.50 0.50
N GLY A 160 14.85 17.41 0.39
CA GLY A 160 14.18 17.04 -0.86
C GLY A 160 12.88 17.81 -1.13
N GLY A 161 12.18 18.23 -0.10
CA GLY A 161 10.90 18.94 -0.22
C GLY A 161 9.80 18.41 0.72
N PHE A 162 8.55 18.73 0.40
CA PHE A 162 7.43 18.39 1.26
C PHE A 162 6.44 17.41 0.63
N LEU A 163 5.89 16.53 1.47
CA LEU A 163 4.66 15.79 1.22
C LEU A 163 3.50 16.53 1.88
N VAL A 164 2.37 16.69 1.17
CA VAL A 164 1.20 17.40 1.69
C VAL A 164 -0.07 16.58 1.48
N LYS A 165 -0.80 16.35 2.57
CA LYS A 165 -2.19 15.87 2.58
C LYS A 165 -3.05 17.08 2.95
N ALA A 166 -3.97 17.48 2.07
CA ALA A 166 -4.79 18.68 2.25
C ALA A 166 -6.26 18.38 1.95
N ASN A 167 -7.17 19.01 2.71
CA ASN A 167 -8.62 18.86 2.59
C ASN A 167 -9.10 17.40 2.63
N SER A 168 -8.52 16.60 3.49
CA SER A 168 -8.83 15.19 3.65
C SER A 168 -8.68 14.77 5.10
N GLU A 169 -9.64 14.00 5.62
CA GLU A 169 -9.62 13.40 6.98
C GLU A 169 -9.27 14.42 8.07
N GLY A 170 -9.92 15.60 8.03
CA GLY A 170 -9.71 16.67 9.01
C GLY A 170 -8.40 17.46 8.81
N GLN A 171 -7.57 17.13 7.83
CA GLN A 171 -6.42 17.96 7.49
C GLN A 171 -6.86 19.21 6.73
N PRO A 172 -6.42 20.42 7.16
CA PRO A 172 -6.77 21.66 6.49
C PRO A 172 -6.11 21.76 5.12
N GLY A 173 -6.73 22.57 4.24
CA GLY A 173 -6.20 22.74 2.90
C GLY A 173 -6.68 24.03 2.22
N PRO A 174 -6.30 24.23 0.95
CA PRO A 174 -6.66 25.44 0.20
C PRO A 174 -8.17 25.58 -0.02
N CYS A 175 -8.93 24.49 -0.07
CA CYS A 175 -10.38 24.55 -0.28
C CYS A 175 -11.12 25.26 0.87
N ASP A 176 -10.55 25.26 2.08
CA ASP A 176 -11.08 26.00 3.25
C ASP A 176 -11.11 27.52 3.01
N TYR A 177 -10.35 28.00 2.04
CA TYR A 177 -10.25 29.40 1.62
C TYR A 177 -10.87 29.65 0.23
N GLY A 178 -11.64 28.70 -0.32
CA GLY A 178 -12.18 28.79 -1.67
C GLY A 178 -11.08 28.76 -2.76
N ARG A 179 -9.95 28.11 -2.50
CA ARG A 179 -8.84 27.94 -3.44
C ARG A 179 -8.73 26.48 -3.87
N SER A 180 -8.21 26.27 -5.08
CA SER A 180 -7.96 24.92 -5.60
C SER A 180 -6.71 24.29 -4.97
N HIS A 181 -6.61 22.95 -5.04
CA HIS A 181 -5.40 22.21 -4.68
C HIS A 181 -4.18 22.72 -5.45
N ALA A 182 -4.31 23.07 -6.72
CA ALA A 182 -3.21 23.62 -7.52
C ALA A 182 -2.71 24.97 -6.99
N GLU A 183 -3.60 25.87 -6.57
CA GLU A 183 -3.20 27.15 -5.98
C GLU A 183 -2.43 26.95 -4.67
N GLY A 184 -2.88 26.02 -3.82
CA GLY A 184 -2.19 25.66 -2.57
C GLY A 184 -0.82 25.03 -2.82
N ALA A 185 -0.77 24.03 -3.69
CA ALA A 185 0.46 23.34 -4.04
C ALA A 185 1.50 24.28 -4.67
N ASN A 186 1.06 25.15 -5.60
CA ASN A 186 1.96 26.09 -6.30
C ASN A 186 2.52 27.15 -5.35
N MET A 187 1.75 27.59 -4.36
CA MET A 187 2.27 28.51 -3.34
C MET A 187 3.44 27.88 -2.58
N MET A 188 3.30 26.63 -2.14
CA MET A 188 4.36 25.90 -1.44
C MET A 188 5.52 25.55 -2.39
N ALA A 189 5.23 25.16 -3.63
CA ALA A 189 6.23 24.82 -4.64
C ALA A 189 7.17 25.99 -4.95
N LYS A 190 6.63 27.22 -5.04
CA LYS A 190 7.43 28.45 -5.22
C LYS A 190 8.38 28.70 -4.06
N ALA A 191 8.02 28.31 -2.82
CA ALA A 191 8.88 28.48 -1.67
C ALA A 191 10.14 27.62 -1.73
N VAL A 192 10.05 26.37 -2.24
CA VAL A 192 11.17 25.42 -2.30
C VAL A 192 11.91 25.43 -3.64
N LYS A 193 11.34 26.00 -4.70
CA LYS A 193 11.83 25.93 -6.08
C LYS A 193 13.28 26.40 -6.25
N LYS A 194 13.66 27.52 -5.62
CA LYS A 194 15.01 28.09 -5.73
C LYS A 194 16.10 27.19 -5.13
N HIS A 195 15.68 26.24 -4.28
CA HIS A 195 16.55 25.27 -3.64
C HIS A 195 16.55 23.89 -4.34
N GLY A 196 15.76 23.73 -5.43
CA GLY A 196 15.61 22.46 -6.14
C GLY A 196 14.63 21.48 -5.48
N GLY A 197 13.88 21.91 -4.46
CA GLY A 197 12.92 21.07 -3.77
C GLY A 197 11.62 20.85 -4.56
N ILE A 198 10.92 19.78 -4.21
CA ILE A 198 9.63 19.40 -4.80
C ILE A 198 8.51 19.43 -3.77
N ILE A 199 7.28 19.50 -4.27
CA ILE A 199 6.07 19.26 -3.49
C ILE A 199 5.41 17.98 -4.02
N MET A 200 5.24 16.99 -3.15
CA MET A 200 4.43 15.81 -3.37
C MET A 200 3.04 16.09 -2.82
N TRP A 201 2.06 16.27 -3.71
CA TRP A 201 0.70 16.63 -3.31
C TRP A 201 -0.21 15.42 -3.44
N ARG A 202 -0.71 14.88 -2.31
CA ARG A 202 -1.54 13.68 -2.33
C ARG A 202 -2.93 13.97 -2.90
N ALA A 203 -3.30 13.19 -3.91
CA ALA A 203 -4.67 13.15 -4.43
C ALA A 203 -5.51 12.15 -3.63
N PHE A 204 -5.65 12.40 -2.34
CA PHE A 204 -6.47 11.61 -1.43
C PHE A 204 -7.46 12.52 -0.73
N VAL A 205 -8.72 12.44 -1.13
CA VAL A 205 -9.77 13.34 -0.69
C VAL A 205 -10.98 12.57 -0.16
N TYR A 206 -11.68 13.19 0.78
CA TYR A 206 -13.00 12.80 1.24
C TYR A 206 -13.96 13.93 0.89
N SER A 207 -14.33 14.00 -0.40
CA SER A 207 -15.26 15.01 -0.88
C SER A 207 -16.70 14.57 -0.67
N PRO A 208 -17.58 15.41 -0.09
CA PRO A 208 -19.01 15.12 -0.02
C PRO A 208 -19.74 15.35 -1.35
N SER A 209 -19.04 15.82 -2.39
CA SER A 209 -19.65 16.21 -3.67
C SER A 209 -20.09 15.02 -4.53
N ASP A 210 -19.54 13.82 -4.31
CA ASP A 210 -19.95 12.61 -5.00
C ASP A 210 -20.18 11.48 -3.97
N PRO A 211 -21.35 10.80 -4.03
CA PRO A 211 -21.68 9.71 -3.10
C PRO A 211 -20.83 8.46 -3.34
N ASP A 212 -20.23 8.30 -4.54
CA ASP A 212 -19.32 7.19 -4.81
C ASP A 212 -17.87 7.58 -4.50
N ARG A 213 -17.35 6.97 -3.44
CA ARG A 213 -15.98 7.19 -2.96
C ARG A 213 -14.94 6.98 -4.07
N ALA A 214 -15.16 6.01 -4.97
CA ALA A 214 -14.24 5.70 -6.06
C ALA A 214 -14.09 6.83 -7.08
N LYS A 215 -15.06 7.77 -7.16
CA LYS A 215 -15.05 8.88 -8.11
C LYS A 215 -14.39 10.14 -7.58
N GLN A 216 -14.27 10.29 -6.25
CA GLN A 216 -14.00 11.57 -5.61
C GLN A 216 -12.64 12.15 -5.99
N ALA A 217 -11.57 11.37 -5.94
CA ALA A 217 -10.22 11.87 -6.28
C ALA A 217 -10.12 12.32 -7.74
N TYR A 218 -10.69 11.56 -8.67
CA TYR A 218 -10.73 11.95 -10.08
C TYR A 218 -11.52 13.25 -10.29
N ALA A 219 -12.73 13.32 -9.74
CA ALA A 219 -13.61 14.49 -9.90
C ALA A 219 -12.95 15.78 -9.40
N GLU A 220 -12.15 15.70 -8.33
CA GLU A 220 -11.51 16.87 -7.72
C GLU A 220 -10.20 17.26 -8.40
N PHE A 221 -9.39 16.29 -8.85
CA PHE A 221 -8.06 16.55 -9.39
C PHE A 221 -7.98 16.64 -10.92
N ASN A 222 -8.78 15.87 -11.66
CA ASN A 222 -8.77 15.91 -13.14
C ASN A 222 -8.98 17.34 -13.72
N PRO A 223 -9.91 18.19 -13.20
CA PRO A 223 -10.07 19.55 -13.69
C PRO A 223 -8.86 20.47 -13.43
N LEU A 224 -7.90 20.02 -12.63
CA LEU A 224 -6.68 20.75 -12.28
C LEU A 224 -5.48 20.33 -13.13
N ASP A 225 -5.64 19.38 -14.05
CA ASP A 225 -4.53 18.95 -14.90
C ASP A 225 -3.91 20.13 -15.69
N GLY A 226 -2.59 20.19 -15.64
CA GLY A 226 -1.80 21.30 -16.24
C GLY A 226 -1.82 22.61 -15.47
N LYS A 227 -2.42 22.67 -14.26
CA LYS A 227 -2.45 23.87 -13.41
C LYS A 227 -1.41 23.84 -12.29
N PHE A 228 -0.71 22.72 -12.11
CA PHE A 228 0.35 22.59 -11.11
C PHE A 228 1.71 23.07 -11.67
N ASP A 229 2.52 23.69 -10.81
CA ASP A 229 3.89 24.11 -11.16
C ASP A 229 4.77 22.86 -11.42
N SER A 230 5.82 23.02 -12.24
CA SER A 230 6.67 21.92 -12.72
C SER A 230 7.41 21.13 -11.62
N ASN A 231 7.55 21.70 -10.42
CA ASN A 231 8.13 21.03 -9.25
C ASN A 231 7.07 20.51 -8.25
N VAL A 232 5.80 20.44 -8.66
CA VAL A 232 4.76 19.66 -7.98
C VAL A 232 4.62 18.32 -8.67
N ILE A 233 4.54 17.24 -7.88
CA ILE A 233 4.21 15.90 -8.36
C ILE A 233 2.95 15.47 -7.61
N VAL A 234 1.86 15.18 -8.33
CA VAL A 234 0.63 14.68 -7.71
C VAL A 234 0.82 13.21 -7.37
N GLN A 235 0.70 12.89 -6.08
CA GLN A 235 0.88 11.54 -5.55
C GLN A 235 -0.48 10.85 -5.45
N ILE A 236 -0.65 9.77 -6.22
CA ILE A 236 -1.93 9.08 -6.44
C ILE A 236 -1.81 7.64 -5.93
N LYS A 237 -2.74 7.19 -5.07
CA LYS A 237 -2.84 5.78 -4.68
C LYS A 237 -3.02 4.89 -5.92
N ASN A 238 -2.49 3.68 -5.89
CA ASN A 238 -2.64 2.74 -7.00
C ASN A 238 -4.10 2.43 -7.33
N GLY A 239 -4.97 2.33 -6.32
CA GLY A 239 -6.43 2.19 -6.48
C GLY A 239 -7.17 3.49 -6.15
N PRO A 240 -8.48 3.60 -6.51
CA PRO A 240 -9.24 4.84 -6.35
C PRO A 240 -9.74 5.10 -4.92
N VAL A 241 -9.71 4.12 -4.02
CA VAL A 241 -10.25 4.25 -2.66
C VAL A 241 -9.18 4.20 -1.60
N ASP A 242 -8.51 3.05 -1.42
CA ASP A 242 -7.52 2.89 -0.36
C ASP A 242 -6.47 1.81 -0.68
N PHE A 243 -5.59 1.49 0.28
CA PHE A 243 -4.51 0.52 0.16
C PHE A 243 -4.96 -0.92 0.41
N GLN A 244 -6.03 -1.37 -0.19
CA GLN A 244 -6.47 -2.75 0.01
C GLN A 244 -5.77 -3.73 -0.95
N PRO A 245 -5.72 -5.03 -0.64
CA PRO A 245 -4.99 -6.02 -1.43
C PRO A 245 -5.38 -6.08 -2.91
N ARG A 246 -6.59 -5.63 -3.27
CA ARG A 246 -7.03 -5.49 -4.66
C ARG A 246 -8.00 -4.33 -4.82
N GLU A 247 -7.66 -3.43 -5.72
CA GLU A 247 -8.52 -2.41 -6.31
C GLU A 247 -8.22 -2.32 -7.81
N PRO A 248 -9.17 -1.90 -8.65
CA PRO A 248 -8.80 -1.50 -10.01
C PRO A 248 -7.86 -0.29 -9.95
N VAL A 249 -7.08 -0.08 -10.99
CA VAL A 249 -6.19 1.08 -11.06
C VAL A 249 -6.99 2.37 -10.96
N SER A 250 -6.47 3.36 -10.24
CA SER A 250 -7.11 4.68 -10.12
C SER A 250 -7.24 5.35 -11.50
N PRO A 251 -8.44 5.76 -11.92
CA PRO A 251 -8.64 6.42 -13.21
C PRO A 251 -7.89 7.75 -13.32
N LEU A 252 -7.49 8.35 -12.19
CA LEU A 252 -6.78 9.63 -12.17
C LEU A 252 -5.43 9.57 -12.90
N PHE A 253 -4.79 8.41 -13.00
CA PHE A 253 -3.56 8.25 -13.79
C PHE A 253 -3.77 8.54 -15.28
N PHE A 254 -4.98 8.35 -15.79
CA PHE A 254 -5.34 8.64 -17.18
C PHE A 254 -5.87 10.07 -17.38
N GLY A 255 -6.24 10.73 -16.29
CA GLY A 255 -6.79 12.10 -16.33
C GLY A 255 -5.78 13.20 -16.04
N MET A 256 -4.52 12.87 -15.69
CA MET A 256 -3.45 13.82 -15.36
C MET A 256 -2.34 13.75 -16.40
N GLU A 257 -2.63 14.19 -17.63
CA GLU A 257 -1.69 14.04 -18.76
C GLU A 257 -0.60 15.12 -18.81
N ARG A 258 -0.87 16.30 -18.25
CA ARG A 258 0.02 17.47 -18.29
C ARG A 258 0.71 17.77 -16.96
N THR A 259 0.26 17.14 -15.92
CA THR A 259 0.80 17.30 -14.56
C THR A 259 1.68 16.10 -14.21
N PRO A 260 2.89 16.30 -13.68
CA PRO A 260 3.69 15.20 -13.18
C PRO A 260 2.94 14.41 -12.10
N VAL A 261 2.85 13.10 -12.25
CA VAL A 261 2.21 12.19 -11.29
C VAL A 261 3.19 11.11 -10.83
N MET A 262 2.90 10.52 -9.67
CA MET A 262 3.59 9.34 -9.19
C MET A 262 2.63 8.40 -8.46
N PRO A 263 2.78 7.07 -8.59
CA PRO A 263 2.02 6.13 -7.79
C PRO A 263 2.46 6.19 -6.33
N GLU A 264 1.47 6.03 -5.45
CA GLU A 264 1.64 5.79 -4.02
C GLU A 264 1.27 4.33 -3.75
N PHE A 265 2.26 3.47 -3.61
CA PHE A 265 2.05 2.06 -3.31
C PHE A 265 2.01 1.80 -1.82
N GLN A 266 1.14 0.88 -1.41
CA GLN A 266 1.15 0.38 -0.05
C GLN A 266 2.25 -0.67 0.12
N ILE A 267 3.14 -0.43 1.09
CA ILE A 267 4.06 -1.42 1.65
C ILE A 267 3.63 -1.78 3.08
N THR A 268 2.68 -0.99 3.63
CA THR A 268 2.19 -1.18 5.00
C THR A 268 1.40 -2.48 5.14
N GLN A 269 1.21 -2.91 6.39
CA GLN A 269 0.49 -4.13 6.72
C GLN A 269 -0.94 -3.87 7.24
N GLU A 270 -1.51 -2.69 6.95
CA GLU A 270 -2.80 -2.22 7.47
C GLU A 270 -3.94 -3.21 7.16
N TYR A 271 -4.04 -3.63 5.91
CA TYR A 271 -5.07 -4.57 5.45
C TYR A 271 -4.58 -6.02 5.36
N LEU A 272 -3.44 -6.31 5.98
CA LEU A 272 -2.78 -7.62 5.94
C LEU A 272 -2.68 -8.22 7.35
N GLY A 273 -3.80 -8.21 8.10
CA GLY A 273 -3.85 -8.74 9.46
C GLY A 273 -2.89 -8.03 10.41
N HIS A 274 -2.70 -6.72 10.27
CA HIS A 274 -1.79 -5.93 11.10
C HIS A 274 -0.42 -6.58 11.26
N SER A 275 0.27 -6.85 10.16
CA SER A 275 1.58 -7.53 10.13
C SER A 275 1.55 -9.03 10.51
N ASN A 276 0.39 -9.66 10.63
CA ASN A 276 0.30 -11.10 10.89
C ASN A 276 0.16 -11.94 9.61
N HIS A 277 -0.39 -11.37 8.53
CA HIS A 277 -0.59 -12.11 7.29
C HIS A 277 0.58 -11.93 6.34
N LEU A 278 1.04 -13.03 5.75
CA LEU A 278 1.96 -13.00 4.62
C LEU A 278 1.18 -12.61 3.37
N ALA A 279 1.61 -11.54 2.71
CA ALA A 279 1.19 -11.16 1.38
C ALA A 279 2.37 -10.50 0.65
N PHE A 280 2.85 -11.14 -0.40
CA PHE A 280 3.89 -10.59 -1.27
C PHE A 280 3.23 -9.70 -2.32
N LEU A 281 3.57 -8.41 -2.31
CA LEU A 281 2.83 -7.38 -3.05
C LEU A 281 3.37 -7.11 -4.46
N ALA A 282 4.51 -7.66 -4.83
CA ALA A 282 5.06 -7.47 -6.18
C ALA A 282 4.08 -7.82 -7.31
N PRO A 283 3.27 -8.91 -7.23
CA PRO A 283 2.24 -9.18 -8.24
C PRO A 283 1.18 -8.07 -8.37
N MET A 284 0.80 -7.42 -7.26
CA MET A 284 -0.14 -6.29 -7.28
C MET A 284 0.45 -5.09 -8.03
N TRP A 285 1.73 -4.81 -7.83
CA TRP A 285 2.41 -3.68 -8.50
C TRP A 285 2.72 -3.99 -9.96
N GLN A 286 2.95 -5.24 -10.31
CA GLN A 286 3.04 -5.67 -11.71
C GLN A 286 1.70 -5.42 -12.43
N GLU A 287 0.57 -5.84 -11.86
CA GLU A 287 -0.78 -5.56 -12.41
C GLU A 287 -1.01 -4.06 -12.64
N PHE A 288 -0.49 -3.20 -11.75
CA PHE A 288 -0.56 -1.76 -11.93
C PHE A 288 0.19 -1.33 -13.20
N TYR A 289 1.45 -1.77 -13.39
CA TYR A 289 2.27 -1.39 -14.55
C TYR A 289 1.80 -2.02 -15.87
N GLU A 290 1.06 -3.12 -15.83
CA GLU A 290 0.36 -3.66 -17.01
C GLU A 290 -0.74 -2.72 -17.52
N THR A 291 -1.28 -1.87 -16.64
CA THR A 291 -2.38 -0.96 -16.95
C THR A 291 -1.91 0.50 -17.10
N VAL A 292 -0.97 0.94 -16.27
CA VAL A 292 -0.36 2.28 -16.28
C VAL A 292 1.10 2.16 -16.69
N PRO A 293 1.48 2.58 -17.91
CA PRO A 293 2.88 2.55 -18.32
C PRO A 293 3.76 3.33 -17.36
N ALA A 294 4.90 2.74 -16.96
CA ALA A 294 5.81 3.37 -16.00
C ALA A 294 6.30 4.75 -16.50
N GLU A 295 6.44 4.91 -17.80
CA GLU A 295 6.88 6.16 -18.47
C GLU A 295 5.87 7.31 -18.27
N SER A 296 4.60 7.02 -17.98
CA SER A 296 3.58 8.03 -17.68
C SER A 296 3.73 8.63 -16.30
N THR A 297 4.61 8.08 -15.46
CA THR A 297 4.82 8.51 -14.07
C THR A 297 6.23 9.07 -13.87
N LYS A 298 6.37 10.09 -13.01
CA LYS A 298 7.62 10.87 -12.87
C LYS A 298 8.52 10.37 -11.74
N ALA A 299 7.92 9.77 -10.73
CA ALA A 299 8.57 9.29 -9.51
C ALA A 299 7.73 8.15 -8.92
N ILE A 300 8.15 7.57 -7.82
CA ILE A 300 7.41 6.53 -7.12
C ILE A 300 7.48 6.76 -5.60
N ALA A 301 6.37 6.55 -4.92
CA ALA A 301 6.28 6.59 -3.46
C ALA A 301 5.75 5.27 -2.91
N GLY A 302 6.31 4.84 -1.77
CA GLY A 302 5.83 3.71 -1.01
C GLY A 302 5.47 4.12 0.42
N VAL A 303 4.27 3.77 0.88
CA VAL A 303 3.87 4.00 2.27
C VAL A 303 4.28 2.80 3.11
N ALA A 304 5.06 3.03 4.16
CA ALA A 304 5.60 1.98 5.01
C ALA A 304 5.44 2.30 6.50
N ASN A 305 5.00 1.32 7.29
CA ASN A 305 4.96 1.39 8.75
C ASN A 305 6.31 0.93 9.34
N ILE A 306 7.37 1.64 9.03
CA ILE A 306 8.70 1.37 9.58
C ILE A 306 8.72 1.75 11.05
N GLY A 307 9.24 0.86 11.89
CA GLY A 307 9.35 1.06 13.33
C GLY A 307 10.64 0.50 13.93
N ASP A 308 10.71 0.49 15.25
CA ASP A 308 11.88 0.04 16.01
C ASP A 308 11.97 -1.50 16.20
N ALA A 309 11.05 -2.28 15.58
CA ALA A 309 11.17 -3.73 15.52
C ALA A 309 12.55 -4.15 14.95
N LYS A 310 13.05 -5.33 15.35
CA LYS A 310 14.36 -5.86 14.94
C LYS A 310 14.58 -5.78 13.42
N ASN A 311 13.55 -6.13 12.64
CA ASN A 311 13.56 -6.13 11.16
C ASN A 311 13.03 -4.84 10.52
N PHE A 312 12.68 -3.81 11.29
CA PHE A 312 12.05 -2.54 10.89
C PHE A 312 10.62 -2.65 10.32
N CYS A 313 10.15 -3.82 9.91
CA CYS A 313 8.95 -3.99 9.10
C CYS A 313 7.84 -4.79 9.80
N GLY A 314 8.07 -5.34 10.99
CA GLY A 314 7.13 -6.19 11.72
C GLY A 314 7.12 -7.63 11.20
N HIS A 315 6.32 -7.97 10.20
CA HIS A 315 6.35 -9.29 9.58
C HIS A 315 7.69 -9.51 8.85
N PRO A 316 8.39 -10.66 9.00
CA PRO A 316 9.65 -10.90 8.29
C PRO A 316 9.53 -10.75 6.76
N PHE A 317 8.45 -11.24 6.15
CA PHE A 317 8.20 -11.09 4.71
C PHE A 317 7.74 -9.68 4.30
N ALA A 318 7.44 -8.77 5.22
CA ALA A 318 7.27 -7.35 4.88
C ALA A 318 8.58 -6.73 4.38
N ARG A 319 9.74 -7.32 4.75
CA ARG A 319 11.04 -7.00 4.16
C ARG A 319 11.11 -7.36 2.68
N ALA A 320 10.45 -8.45 2.25
CA ALA A 320 10.33 -8.81 0.84
C ALA A 320 9.54 -7.74 0.06
N ASN A 321 8.49 -7.17 0.65
CA ASN A 321 7.74 -6.09 0.02
C ASN A 321 8.57 -4.79 -0.08
N LEU A 322 9.37 -4.47 0.94
CA LEU A 322 10.29 -3.33 0.87
C LEU A 322 11.34 -3.51 -0.23
N TYR A 323 11.91 -4.72 -0.33
CA TYR A 323 12.85 -5.08 -1.41
C TYR A 323 12.18 -4.97 -2.78
N ALA A 324 10.99 -5.56 -2.93
CA ALA A 324 10.23 -5.54 -4.18
C ALA A 324 9.88 -4.12 -4.63
N PHE A 325 9.48 -3.25 -3.69
CA PHE A 325 9.22 -1.84 -3.99
C PHE A 325 10.47 -1.16 -4.57
N GLY A 326 11.60 -1.30 -3.91
CA GLY A 326 12.86 -0.72 -4.38
C GLY A 326 13.31 -1.30 -5.72
N ARG A 327 13.14 -2.62 -5.91
CA ARG A 327 13.53 -3.32 -7.13
C ARG A 327 12.68 -2.90 -8.34
N MET A 328 11.36 -2.79 -8.18
CA MET A 328 10.45 -2.30 -9.22
C MET A 328 10.59 -0.77 -9.45
N ALA A 329 10.94 -0.02 -8.41
CA ALA A 329 11.28 1.40 -8.57
C ALA A 329 12.59 1.60 -9.35
N TRP A 330 13.49 0.65 -9.25
CA TRP A 330 14.74 0.65 -10.04
C TRP A 330 14.51 0.19 -11.47
N ASP A 331 13.71 -0.86 -11.64
CA ASP A 331 13.39 -1.50 -12.90
C ASP A 331 11.93 -2.02 -12.89
N PRO A 332 10.97 -1.25 -13.42
CA PRO A 332 9.57 -1.65 -13.46
C PRO A 332 9.28 -2.93 -14.27
N SER A 333 10.24 -3.41 -15.07
CA SER A 333 10.11 -4.65 -15.83
C SER A 333 10.50 -5.90 -15.03
N ALA A 334 11.05 -5.75 -13.83
CA ALA A 334 11.41 -6.87 -12.96
C ALA A 334 10.14 -7.65 -12.55
N THR A 335 10.17 -8.97 -12.77
CA THR A 335 9.00 -9.82 -12.47
C THR A 335 8.95 -10.21 -10.99
N PRO A 336 7.77 -10.49 -10.44
CA PRO A 336 7.61 -10.99 -9.07
C PRO A 336 8.44 -12.24 -8.78
N GLU A 337 8.57 -13.14 -9.76
CA GLU A 337 9.37 -14.37 -9.64
C GLU A 337 10.85 -14.06 -9.48
N GLN A 338 11.40 -13.16 -10.30
CA GLN A 338 12.80 -12.71 -10.21
C GLN A 338 13.06 -12.04 -8.87
N ILE A 339 12.16 -11.15 -8.43
CA ILE A 339 12.27 -10.43 -7.16
C ILE A 339 12.23 -11.40 -5.98
N ALA A 340 11.36 -12.42 -6.02
CA ALA A 340 11.27 -13.43 -4.98
C ALA A 340 12.58 -14.25 -4.90
N ASP A 341 13.12 -14.71 -6.04
CA ASP A 341 14.40 -15.45 -6.07
C ASP A 341 15.54 -14.59 -5.51
N GLU A 342 15.67 -13.32 -5.94
CA GLU A 342 16.69 -12.39 -5.46
C GLU A 342 16.59 -12.19 -3.94
N TRP A 343 15.37 -12.00 -3.40
CA TRP A 343 15.16 -11.76 -1.98
C TRP A 343 15.41 -13.01 -1.12
N ILE A 344 14.99 -14.20 -1.58
CA ILE A 344 15.26 -15.47 -0.88
C ILE A 344 16.76 -15.69 -0.75
N ASP A 345 17.52 -15.45 -1.81
CA ASP A 345 18.97 -15.60 -1.79
C ASP A 345 19.66 -14.58 -0.87
N LEU A 346 19.20 -13.33 -0.86
CA LEU A 346 19.79 -12.25 -0.09
C LEU A 346 19.50 -12.37 1.41
N GLU A 347 18.23 -12.57 1.77
CA GLU A 347 17.74 -12.44 3.16
C GLU A 347 17.61 -13.79 3.85
N LEU A 348 17.02 -14.80 3.21
CA LEU A 348 16.80 -16.11 3.82
C LEU A 348 18.01 -17.03 3.70
N LYS A 349 18.85 -16.80 2.69
CA LYS A 349 20.10 -17.56 2.47
C LYS A 349 19.88 -19.07 2.42
N VAL A 350 18.76 -19.49 1.87
CA VAL A 350 18.43 -20.90 1.66
C VAL A 350 19.27 -21.42 0.48
N SER A 351 19.95 -22.55 0.64
CA SER A 351 20.81 -23.13 -0.41
C SER A 351 20.14 -24.22 -1.22
N ASP A 352 19.21 -24.98 -0.62
CA ASP A 352 18.50 -26.05 -1.30
C ASP A 352 17.52 -25.51 -2.35
N ALA A 353 17.62 -25.96 -3.59
CA ALA A 353 16.80 -25.48 -4.70
C ALA A 353 15.31 -25.82 -4.55
N ALA A 354 14.99 -27.00 -3.98
CA ALA A 354 13.61 -27.39 -3.77
C ALA A 354 12.96 -26.56 -2.64
N ALA A 355 13.71 -26.26 -1.59
CA ALA A 355 13.27 -25.37 -0.52
C ALA A 355 13.05 -23.94 -1.03
N LYS A 356 13.96 -23.40 -1.85
CA LYS A 356 13.77 -22.09 -2.52
C LYS A 356 12.49 -22.06 -3.33
N GLN A 357 12.23 -23.08 -4.14
CA GLN A 357 11.02 -23.15 -4.96
C GLN A 357 9.75 -23.15 -4.10
N LYS A 358 9.71 -23.92 -3.00
CA LYS A 358 8.56 -23.91 -2.07
C LYS A 358 8.30 -22.54 -1.45
N ILE A 359 9.36 -21.83 -1.03
CA ILE A 359 9.26 -20.48 -0.49
C ILE A 359 8.77 -19.49 -1.56
N LYS A 360 9.29 -19.58 -2.77
CA LYS A 360 8.85 -18.76 -3.91
C LYS A 360 7.37 -19.02 -4.23
N ASP A 361 6.94 -20.28 -4.30
CA ASP A 361 5.54 -20.64 -4.55
C ASP A 361 4.63 -20.06 -3.45
N MET A 362 5.05 -20.16 -2.18
CA MET A 362 4.36 -19.56 -1.05
C MET A 362 4.25 -18.03 -1.19
N MET A 363 5.32 -17.34 -1.57
CA MET A 363 5.30 -15.90 -1.78
C MET A 363 4.34 -15.51 -2.90
N LEU A 364 4.46 -16.12 -4.07
CA LEU A 364 3.67 -15.78 -5.26
C LEU A 364 2.18 -16.03 -5.08
N MET A 365 1.77 -17.09 -4.35
CA MET A 365 0.36 -17.35 -4.07
C MET A 365 -0.23 -16.45 -2.98
N SER A 366 0.59 -15.84 -2.12
CA SER A 366 0.15 -15.26 -0.85
C SER A 366 -0.80 -14.07 -1.01
N ARG A 367 -0.58 -13.21 -2.01
CA ARG A 367 -1.47 -12.07 -2.27
C ARG A 367 -2.85 -12.53 -2.74
N GLU A 368 -2.92 -13.50 -3.65
CA GLU A 368 -4.20 -14.04 -4.12
C GLU A 368 -4.94 -14.76 -2.98
N ALA A 369 -4.23 -15.49 -2.13
CA ALA A 369 -4.84 -16.10 -0.95
C ALA A 369 -5.53 -15.06 -0.06
N VAL A 370 -4.86 -13.91 0.21
CA VAL A 370 -5.43 -12.80 0.99
C VAL A 370 -6.67 -12.22 0.30
N VAL A 371 -6.62 -11.98 -1.01
CA VAL A 371 -7.76 -11.49 -1.78
C VAL A 371 -8.93 -12.47 -1.71
N ASP A 372 -8.67 -13.76 -1.91
CA ASP A 372 -9.70 -14.79 -1.94
C ASP A 372 -10.46 -14.91 -0.61
N TYR A 373 -9.76 -14.85 0.54
CA TYR A 373 -10.47 -14.95 1.82
C TYR A 373 -10.98 -13.63 2.38
N MET A 374 -10.54 -12.46 1.89
CA MET A 374 -10.99 -11.15 2.39
C MET A 374 -11.97 -10.44 1.45
N MET A 375 -11.66 -10.40 0.14
CA MET A 375 -12.36 -9.53 -0.82
C MET A 375 -12.45 -10.15 -2.22
N PRO A 376 -12.98 -11.37 -2.34
CA PRO A 376 -13.03 -12.05 -3.63
C PRO A 376 -13.87 -11.28 -4.65
N MET A 377 -13.52 -11.45 -5.93
CA MET A 377 -14.27 -10.97 -7.08
C MET A 377 -14.54 -9.45 -7.12
N GLY A 378 -13.73 -8.65 -6.41
CA GLY A 378 -13.90 -7.19 -6.35
C GLY A 378 -14.76 -6.70 -5.19
N LEU A 379 -15.17 -7.56 -4.26
CA LEU A 379 -15.65 -7.11 -2.96
C LEU A 379 -14.57 -6.26 -2.28
N HIS A 380 -15.00 -5.32 -1.44
CA HIS A 380 -14.10 -4.34 -0.88
C HIS A 380 -14.50 -3.97 0.56
N HIS A 381 -13.51 -3.70 1.42
CA HIS A 381 -13.65 -3.11 2.74
C HIS A 381 -14.65 -3.84 3.66
N LEU A 382 -14.55 -5.16 3.75
CA LEU A 382 -15.41 -5.98 4.62
C LEU A 382 -14.88 -6.09 6.06
N PHE A 383 -14.03 -5.16 6.47
CA PHE A 383 -13.34 -5.15 7.75
C PHE A 383 -14.22 -4.67 8.91
N ALA A 384 -13.85 -5.09 10.11
CA ALA A 384 -14.34 -4.53 11.35
C ALA A 384 -14.06 -3.02 11.42
N PHE A 385 -15.03 -2.26 11.92
CA PHE A 385 -14.95 -0.81 11.99
C PHE A 385 -13.82 -0.33 12.90
N GLY A 386 -13.08 0.65 12.42
CA GLY A 386 -12.11 1.44 13.19
C GLY A 386 -10.68 0.91 13.19
N HIS A 387 -10.45 -0.39 13.05
CA HIS A 387 -9.09 -0.96 13.15
C HIS A 387 -8.65 -1.84 11.97
N HIS A 388 -9.52 -2.12 11.00
CA HIS A 388 -9.23 -2.90 9.79
C HIS A 388 -8.65 -4.30 10.04
N TYR A 389 -9.08 -4.96 11.13
CA TYR A 389 -8.69 -6.32 11.44
C TYR A 389 -9.92 -7.22 11.61
N GLY A 390 -9.94 -8.32 10.86
CA GLY A 390 -11.05 -9.28 10.88
C GLY A 390 -12.29 -8.84 10.11
N PRO A 391 -13.20 -9.78 9.80
CA PRO A 391 -14.41 -9.55 9.03
C PRO A 391 -15.54 -8.99 9.91
N GLU A 392 -16.22 -7.97 9.42
CA GLU A 392 -17.53 -7.54 9.93
C GLU A 392 -18.45 -7.12 8.76
N PRO A 393 -18.81 -7.99 7.80
CA PRO A 393 -19.66 -7.61 6.68
C PRO A 393 -21.01 -7.04 7.12
N TRP A 394 -21.47 -7.33 8.32
CA TRP A 394 -22.67 -6.79 8.96
C TRP A 394 -22.50 -5.40 9.56
N CYS A 395 -21.28 -4.86 9.63
CA CYS A 395 -20.98 -3.65 10.39
C CYS A 395 -21.85 -2.47 9.96
N ASP A 396 -22.48 -1.84 10.94
CA ASP A 396 -23.36 -0.67 10.79
C ASP A 396 -23.26 0.19 12.05
N VAL A 397 -22.46 1.26 11.96
CA VAL A 397 -22.21 2.16 13.08
C VAL A 397 -22.99 3.46 12.87
N PRO A 398 -23.97 3.78 13.74
CA PRO A 398 -24.74 5.01 13.62
C PRO A 398 -23.85 6.25 13.61
N GLY A 399 -24.05 7.12 12.62
CA GLY A 399 -23.30 8.37 12.47
C GLY A 399 -21.94 8.25 11.80
N ALA A 400 -21.46 7.04 11.52
CA ALA A 400 -20.28 6.84 10.70
C ALA A 400 -20.53 7.26 9.24
N ARG A 401 -19.48 7.67 8.55
CA ARG A 401 -19.58 7.91 7.10
C ARG A 401 -19.94 6.60 6.40
N PRO A 402 -20.86 6.62 5.42
CA PRO A 402 -21.23 5.40 4.69
C PRO A 402 -20.03 4.66 4.08
N ASP A 403 -19.09 5.39 3.50
CA ASP A 403 -17.89 4.88 2.83
C ASP A 403 -16.79 4.35 3.79
N TRP A 404 -17.08 4.31 5.10
CA TRP A 404 -16.28 3.59 6.09
C TRP A 404 -16.90 2.25 6.52
N LEU A 405 -18.09 1.93 5.98
CA LEU A 405 -18.87 0.76 6.38
C LEU A 405 -18.89 -0.31 5.29
N PRO A 406 -18.72 -1.59 5.61
CA PRO A 406 -18.79 -2.71 4.67
C PRO A 406 -20.06 -2.73 3.81
N LYS A 407 -21.22 -2.44 4.42
CA LYS A 407 -22.52 -2.41 3.72
C LYS A 407 -22.56 -1.44 2.54
N TYR A 408 -21.81 -0.35 2.61
CA TYR A 408 -21.68 0.60 1.51
C TYR A 408 -21.02 -0.03 0.27
N TYR A 409 -20.05 -0.93 0.48
CA TYR A 409 -19.30 -1.55 -0.60
C TYR A 409 -19.96 -2.80 -1.14
N HIS A 410 -20.40 -3.73 -0.27
CA HIS A 410 -20.96 -4.99 -0.76
C HIS A 410 -22.41 -4.89 -1.20
N ARG A 411 -23.23 -3.98 -0.66
CA ARG A 411 -24.63 -3.74 -1.01
C ARG A 411 -25.48 -5.01 -1.16
N ALA A 412 -25.16 -6.06 -0.40
CA ALA A 412 -25.86 -7.33 -0.47
C ALA A 412 -27.33 -7.17 -0.09
N ASP A 413 -28.22 -7.69 -0.95
CA ASP A 413 -29.66 -7.75 -0.75
C ASP A 413 -30.23 -9.01 -1.42
N SER A 414 -31.57 -9.17 -1.44
CA SER A 414 -32.20 -10.34 -2.06
C SER A 414 -32.02 -10.42 -3.58
N ALA A 415 -31.65 -9.33 -4.24
CA ALA A 415 -31.42 -9.28 -5.69
C ALA A 415 -29.99 -9.64 -6.07
N GLY A 416 -29.01 -9.39 -5.19
CA GLY A 416 -27.60 -9.64 -5.50
C GLY A 416 -26.61 -9.03 -4.52
N ILE A 417 -25.36 -8.88 -4.98
CA ILE A 417 -24.25 -8.31 -4.22
C ILE A 417 -23.33 -7.51 -5.15
N GLY A 418 -22.60 -6.54 -4.59
CA GLY A 418 -21.66 -5.70 -5.31
C GLY A 418 -22.17 -4.28 -5.52
N PHE A 419 -21.26 -3.37 -5.87
CA PHE A 419 -21.59 -1.95 -6.10
C PHE A 419 -21.72 -1.68 -7.61
N ASP A 420 -22.90 -1.29 -8.07
CA ASP A 420 -23.08 -0.89 -9.47
C ASP A 420 -22.41 0.46 -9.74
N ARG A 421 -21.24 0.40 -10.36
CA ARG A 421 -20.44 1.53 -10.84
C ARG A 421 -20.42 1.62 -12.37
N SER A 422 -21.25 0.80 -13.05
CA SER A 422 -21.49 0.90 -14.48
C SER A 422 -22.23 2.20 -14.83
N SER A 423 -22.42 2.45 -16.13
CA SER A 423 -23.22 3.59 -16.62
C SER A 423 -24.68 3.56 -16.18
N LYS A 424 -25.17 2.46 -15.61
CA LYS A 424 -26.51 2.33 -15.03
C LYS A 424 -26.56 2.65 -13.55
N GLY A 425 -25.42 2.63 -12.88
CA GLY A 425 -25.26 2.90 -11.46
C GLY A 425 -24.66 4.27 -11.18
N SER A 426 -23.52 4.32 -10.46
CA SER A 426 -22.81 5.58 -10.15
C SER A 426 -22.03 6.16 -11.32
N ASP A 427 -21.88 5.41 -12.41
CA ASP A 427 -21.12 5.77 -13.61
C ASP A 427 -19.63 6.10 -13.33
N ALA A 428 -19.02 5.39 -12.38
CA ALA A 428 -17.59 5.53 -12.15
C ALA A 428 -16.74 5.05 -13.35
N VAL A 429 -17.28 4.16 -14.15
CA VAL A 429 -16.64 3.69 -15.39
C VAL A 429 -16.37 4.80 -16.40
N ALA A 430 -17.15 5.90 -16.37
CA ALA A 430 -16.95 7.07 -17.23
C ALA A 430 -15.61 7.79 -16.98
N GLN A 431 -14.96 7.57 -15.84
CA GLN A 431 -13.67 8.15 -15.52
C GLN A 431 -12.47 7.40 -16.15
N TYR A 432 -12.72 6.23 -16.73
CA TYR A 432 -11.69 5.42 -17.40
C TYR A 432 -11.61 5.71 -18.91
N PRO A 433 -10.45 5.49 -19.54
CA PRO A 433 -10.33 5.51 -20.99
C PRO A 433 -11.31 4.54 -21.68
N ASP A 434 -11.73 4.83 -22.89
CA ASP A 434 -12.73 4.04 -23.63
C ASP A 434 -12.43 2.55 -23.68
N SER A 435 -11.15 2.16 -23.80
CA SER A 435 -10.72 0.76 -23.81
C SER A 435 -11.08 0.03 -22.51
N LEU A 436 -10.79 0.64 -21.35
CA LEU A 436 -11.11 0.07 -20.04
C LEU A 436 -12.58 0.25 -19.70
N ARG A 437 -13.16 1.43 -20.02
CA ARG A 437 -14.59 1.70 -19.81
C ARG A 437 -15.48 0.66 -20.47
N ASN A 438 -15.20 0.31 -21.73
CA ASN A 438 -15.98 -0.69 -22.46
C ASN A 438 -15.91 -2.09 -21.83
N ILE A 439 -14.76 -2.43 -21.24
CA ILE A 439 -14.57 -3.70 -20.53
C ILE A 439 -15.33 -3.69 -19.19
N TYR A 440 -15.14 -2.65 -18.38
CA TYR A 440 -15.71 -2.59 -17.03
C TYR A 440 -17.21 -2.30 -16.99
N ASN A 441 -17.73 -1.60 -18.01
CA ASN A 441 -19.16 -1.22 -18.09
C ASN A 441 -20.11 -2.39 -18.37
N ASN A 442 -19.60 -3.47 -18.95
CA ASN A 442 -20.43 -4.61 -19.34
C ASN A 442 -20.18 -5.80 -18.41
N LEU A 443 -21.25 -6.29 -17.79
CA LEU A 443 -21.18 -7.41 -16.86
C LEU A 443 -20.49 -8.65 -17.46
N SER A 444 -20.72 -8.94 -18.75
CA SER A 444 -20.16 -10.10 -19.44
C SER A 444 -18.68 -9.97 -19.83
N SER A 445 -18.14 -8.75 -19.91
CA SER A 445 -16.73 -8.50 -20.26
C SER A 445 -15.89 -8.03 -19.07
N CYS A 446 -16.56 -7.68 -17.96
CA CYS A 446 -15.87 -7.27 -16.75
C CYS A 446 -15.02 -8.43 -16.20
N PRO A 447 -13.72 -8.24 -15.95
CA PRO A 447 -12.88 -9.28 -15.36
C PRO A 447 -13.45 -9.73 -14.01
N GLU A 448 -13.48 -11.04 -13.77
CA GLU A 448 -14.04 -11.63 -12.53
C GLU A 448 -13.44 -10.98 -11.27
N LYS A 449 -12.14 -10.68 -11.28
CA LYS A 449 -11.44 -10.03 -10.16
C LYS A 449 -11.96 -8.63 -9.81
N TYR A 450 -12.77 -7.98 -10.67
CA TYR A 450 -13.37 -6.67 -10.45
C TYR A 450 -14.90 -6.68 -10.60
N LEU A 451 -15.52 -7.85 -10.72
CA LEU A 451 -16.93 -8.00 -11.05
C LEU A 451 -17.83 -7.26 -10.06
N LEU A 452 -17.65 -7.52 -8.77
CA LEU A 452 -18.45 -6.94 -7.69
C LEU A 452 -18.01 -5.52 -7.30
N TRP A 453 -16.87 -5.06 -7.82
CA TRP A 453 -16.48 -3.67 -7.73
C TRP A 453 -17.30 -2.79 -8.69
N PHE A 454 -17.55 -3.27 -9.91
CA PHE A 454 -18.22 -2.49 -10.94
C PHE A 454 -19.71 -2.80 -11.10
N HIS A 455 -20.19 -3.95 -10.61
CA HIS A 455 -21.57 -4.40 -10.81
C HIS A 455 -22.21 -4.90 -9.52
N HIS A 456 -23.53 -4.64 -9.42
CA HIS A 456 -24.41 -5.35 -8.51
C HIS A 456 -24.95 -6.58 -9.26
N VAL A 457 -24.57 -7.78 -8.81
CA VAL A 457 -24.73 -9.02 -9.58
C VAL A 457 -25.71 -9.95 -8.88
N PRO A 458 -26.74 -10.48 -9.60
CA PRO A 458 -27.66 -11.45 -9.04
C PRO A 458 -26.95 -12.72 -8.52
N TRP A 459 -27.43 -13.27 -7.40
CA TRP A 459 -26.84 -14.44 -6.76
C TRP A 459 -26.77 -15.67 -7.65
N ASP A 460 -27.73 -15.84 -8.58
CA ASP A 460 -27.85 -16.94 -9.54
C ASP A 460 -27.23 -16.62 -10.92
N TYR A 461 -26.63 -15.43 -11.08
CA TYR A 461 -25.95 -15.09 -12.33
C TYR A 461 -24.84 -16.09 -12.62
N LYS A 462 -24.85 -16.66 -13.84
CA LYS A 462 -23.86 -17.65 -14.25
C LYS A 462 -22.65 -16.98 -14.88
N LEU A 463 -21.47 -17.29 -14.32
CA LEU A 463 -20.18 -16.85 -14.83
C LEU A 463 -19.75 -17.72 -16.02
N SER A 464 -18.59 -17.42 -16.59
CA SER A 464 -18.03 -18.10 -17.76
C SER A 464 -17.80 -19.60 -17.57
N ASP A 465 -17.64 -20.06 -16.32
CA ASP A 465 -17.51 -21.46 -15.93
C ASP A 465 -18.86 -22.20 -15.82
N GLY A 466 -19.97 -21.49 -16.04
CA GLY A 466 -21.34 -22.01 -15.96
C GLY A 466 -21.89 -22.14 -14.54
N LYS A 467 -21.12 -21.80 -13.51
CA LYS A 467 -21.55 -21.79 -12.10
C LYS A 467 -22.16 -20.45 -11.73
N THR A 468 -22.95 -20.45 -10.66
CA THR A 468 -23.57 -19.22 -10.15
C THR A 468 -22.54 -18.30 -9.49
N LEU A 469 -22.86 -17.03 -9.35
CA LEU A 469 -22.07 -16.08 -8.57
C LEU A 469 -21.84 -16.61 -7.15
N TRP A 470 -22.89 -17.15 -6.50
CA TRP A 470 -22.77 -17.71 -5.16
C TRP A 470 -21.78 -18.88 -5.09
N GLU A 471 -21.86 -19.82 -6.02
CA GLU A 471 -20.91 -20.94 -6.08
C GLU A 471 -19.47 -20.44 -6.26
N ASN A 472 -19.25 -19.40 -7.07
CA ASN A 472 -17.94 -18.81 -7.29
C ASN A 472 -17.43 -18.06 -6.05
N LEU A 473 -18.28 -17.29 -5.37
CA LEU A 473 -17.91 -16.66 -4.08
C LEU A 473 -17.50 -17.72 -3.05
N CYS A 474 -18.31 -18.77 -2.90
CA CYS A 474 -17.96 -19.89 -2.01
C CYS A 474 -16.61 -20.52 -2.37
N ARG A 475 -16.35 -20.70 -3.67
CA ARG A 475 -15.08 -21.25 -4.16
C ARG A 475 -13.88 -20.37 -3.78
N HIS A 476 -13.97 -19.06 -3.99
CA HIS A 476 -12.89 -18.14 -3.64
C HIS A 476 -12.61 -18.13 -2.13
N TYR A 477 -13.62 -18.01 -1.29
CA TYR A 477 -13.45 -18.05 0.17
C TYR A 477 -12.81 -19.37 0.64
N GLU A 478 -13.28 -20.51 0.12
CA GLU A 478 -12.70 -21.82 0.46
C GLU A 478 -11.26 -21.96 -0.07
N GLN A 479 -11.00 -21.46 -1.29
CA GLN A 479 -9.66 -21.48 -1.89
C GLN A 479 -8.67 -20.65 -1.08
N GLY A 480 -9.04 -19.43 -0.69
CA GLY A 480 -8.19 -18.57 0.16
C GLY A 480 -7.82 -19.23 1.48
N TYR A 481 -8.80 -19.87 2.15
CA TYR A 481 -8.55 -20.64 3.37
C TYR A 481 -7.59 -21.82 3.11
N ARG A 482 -7.80 -22.60 2.07
CA ARG A 482 -6.92 -23.73 1.71
C ARG A 482 -5.52 -23.29 1.30
N GLN A 483 -5.39 -22.15 0.62
CA GLN A 483 -4.10 -21.56 0.28
C GLN A 483 -3.34 -21.11 1.53
N ALA A 484 -4.02 -20.49 2.51
CA ALA A 484 -3.40 -20.15 3.80
C ALA A 484 -2.85 -21.40 4.51
N GLN A 485 -3.61 -22.51 4.53
CA GLN A 485 -3.13 -23.81 5.04
C GLN A 485 -1.94 -24.35 4.22
N GLY A 486 -1.99 -24.20 2.90
CA GLY A 486 -0.91 -24.58 1.98
C GLY A 486 0.39 -23.83 2.28
N MET A 487 0.31 -22.50 2.49
CA MET A 487 1.47 -21.69 2.85
C MET A 487 2.11 -22.15 4.16
N LEU A 488 1.31 -22.40 5.20
CA LEU A 488 1.82 -22.93 6.47
C LEU A 488 2.52 -24.30 6.27
N ARG A 489 1.93 -25.19 5.48
CA ARG A 489 2.53 -26.51 5.18
C ARG A 489 3.87 -26.35 4.46
N LEU A 490 3.93 -25.56 3.38
CA LEU A 490 5.16 -25.32 2.62
C LEU A 490 6.27 -24.76 3.51
N TRP A 491 5.93 -23.80 4.39
CA TRP A 491 6.89 -23.23 5.34
C TRP A 491 7.40 -24.26 6.36
N CYS A 492 6.52 -25.12 6.87
CA CYS A 492 6.92 -26.19 7.79
C CYS A 492 7.86 -27.21 7.13
N GLU A 493 7.68 -27.49 5.85
CA GLU A 493 8.53 -28.44 5.09
C GLU A 493 9.96 -27.94 4.90
N VAL A 494 10.20 -26.60 4.92
CA VAL A 494 11.54 -26.01 4.71
C VAL A 494 12.26 -25.66 6.03
N LYS A 495 11.80 -26.19 7.16
CA LYS A 495 12.34 -25.87 8.49
C LYS A 495 13.87 -26.00 8.57
N ASN A 496 14.40 -27.11 8.05
CA ASN A 496 15.83 -27.42 8.16
C ASN A 496 16.67 -26.66 7.12
N ASP A 497 16.04 -26.04 6.14
CA ASP A 497 16.71 -25.33 5.04
C ASP A 497 16.83 -23.83 5.32
N VAL A 498 16.05 -23.30 6.26
CA VAL A 498 16.13 -21.90 6.70
C VAL A 498 17.15 -21.78 7.82
N PRO A 499 18.30 -21.10 7.61
CA PRO A 499 19.36 -21.02 8.62
C PRO A 499 18.95 -20.30 9.91
N ASP A 500 18.15 -19.23 9.80
CA ASP A 500 17.64 -18.46 10.93
C ASP A 500 16.38 -19.12 11.52
N GLN A 501 16.57 -19.92 12.57
CA GLN A 501 15.46 -20.63 13.22
C GLN A 501 14.53 -19.74 14.03
N GLU A 502 15.00 -18.56 14.50
CA GLU A 502 14.16 -17.56 15.16
C GLU A 502 13.19 -16.95 14.15
N LEU A 503 13.69 -16.56 12.98
CA LEU A 503 12.89 -16.08 11.86
C LEU A 503 11.91 -17.14 11.39
N TRP A 504 12.36 -18.40 11.23
CA TRP A 504 11.49 -19.50 10.81
C TRP A 504 10.30 -19.67 11.77
N GLU A 505 10.56 -19.68 13.08
CA GLU A 505 9.50 -19.81 14.08
C GLU A 505 8.56 -18.60 14.14
N ASP A 506 9.08 -17.37 13.96
CA ASP A 506 8.22 -16.17 13.91
C ASP A 506 7.26 -16.23 12.72
N VAL A 507 7.76 -16.57 11.53
CA VAL A 507 6.92 -16.74 10.32
C VAL A 507 5.89 -17.86 10.51
N ARG A 508 6.30 -19.02 11.07
CA ARG A 508 5.39 -20.13 11.33
C ARG A 508 4.22 -19.72 12.22
N ARG A 509 4.49 -18.98 13.28
CA ARG A 509 3.45 -18.50 14.21
C ARG A 509 2.49 -17.51 13.53
N ARG A 510 3.00 -16.66 12.66
CA ARG A 510 2.16 -15.72 11.89
C ARG A 510 1.31 -16.45 10.85
N LEU A 511 1.84 -17.46 10.18
CA LEU A 511 1.07 -18.29 9.25
C LEU A 511 -0.03 -19.08 9.97
N ILE A 512 0.19 -19.57 11.20
CA ILE A 512 -0.88 -20.18 12.03
C ILE A 512 -1.99 -19.16 12.29
N THR A 513 -1.63 -17.92 12.63
CA THR A 513 -2.60 -16.83 12.80
C THR A 513 -3.36 -16.58 11.49
N GLN A 514 -2.66 -16.51 10.37
CA GLN A 514 -3.27 -16.28 9.06
C GLN A 514 -4.25 -17.40 8.66
N VAL A 515 -3.93 -18.66 8.94
CA VAL A 515 -4.87 -19.79 8.69
C VAL A 515 -6.15 -19.64 9.50
N ARG A 516 -6.02 -19.32 10.80
CA ARG A 516 -7.18 -19.06 11.67
C ARG A 516 -8.00 -17.88 11.14
N ASP A 517 -7.34 -16.79 10.80
CA ASP A 517 -8.03 -15.59 10.31
C ASP A 517 -8.70 -15.83 8.96
N ALA A 518 -8.07 -16.58 8.05
CA ALA A 518 -8.69 -16.96 6.78
C ALA A 518 -9.95 -17.82 6.98
N GLN A 519 -9.94 -18.72 7.97
CA GLN A 519 -11.12 -19.48 8.36
C GLN A 519 -12.22 -18.55 8.90
N TRP A 520 -11.87 -17.62 9.80
CA TRP A 520 -12.79 -16.64 10.35
C TRP A 520 -13.43 -15.78 9.26
N TRP A 521 -12.63 -15.25 8.33
CA TRP A 521 -13.11 -14.50 7.18
C TRP A 521 -14.11 -15.29 6.35
N LYS A 522 -13.77 -16.52 5.98
CA LYS A 522 -14.64 -17.43 5.23
C LYS A 522 -15.96 -17.67 5.95
N GLU A 523 -15.90 -18.06 7.22
CA GLU A 523 -17.09 -18.40 8.00
C GLU A 523 -18.02 -17.19 8.19
N ALA A 524 -17.45 -16.03 8.52
CA ALA A 524 -18.21 -14.80 8.74
C ALA A 524 -18.92 -14.33 7.47
N CYS A 525 -18.17 -14.23 6.36
CA CYS A 525 -18.73 -13.71 5.12
C CYS A 525 -19.76 -14.67 4.50
N LEU A 526 -19.46 -15.97 4.40
CA LEU A 526 -20.39 -16.92 3.79
C LEU A 526 -21.67 -17.06 4.60
N GLN A 527 -21.60 -17.17 5.95
CA GLN A 527 -22.81 -17.25 6.77
C GLN A 527 -23.63 -15.95 6.72
N TYR A 528 -22.98 -14.80 6.68
CA TYR A 528 -23.68 -13.52 6.56
C TYR A 528 -24.39 -13.39 5.21
N PHE A 529 -23.70 -13.67 4.10
CA PHE A 529 -24.29 -13.53 2.77
C PHE A 529 -25.39 -14.56 2.47
N THR A 530 -25.35 -15.76 3.04
CA THR A 530 -26.42 -16.77 2.93
C THR A 530 -27.79 -16.25 3.37
N GLN A 531 -27.85 -15.20 4.21
CA GLN A 531 -29.13 -14.62 4.66
C GLN A 531 -29.91 -13.89 3.57
N PHE A 532 -29.28 -13.54 2.45
CA PHE A 532 -29.91 -12.76 1.38
C PHE A 532 -30.53 -13.61 0.25
N HIS A 533 -30.30 -14.92 0.23
CA HIS A 533 -30.78 -15.81 -0.83
C HIS A 533 -31.04 -17.24 -0.29
N SER A 534 -31.65 -18.09 -1.12
CA SER A 534 -32.02 -19.46 -0.72
C SER A 534 -31.09 -20.55 -1.25
N GLN A 535 -29.97 -20.20 -1.93
CA GLN A 535 -29.04 -21.19 -2.44
C GLN A 535 -28.26 -21.82 -1.26
N PRO A 536 -28.10 -23.15 -1.22
CA PRO A 536 -27.34 -23.82 -0.16
C PRO A 536 -25.83 -23.54 -0.32
N LEU A 537 -25.07 -23.75 0.77
CA LEU A 537 -23.63 -23.84 0.67
C LEU A 537 -23.25 -25.08 -0.14
N PRO A 538 -22.36 -24.96 -1.14
CA PRO A 538 -21.86 -26.11 -1.91
C PRO A 538 -21.11 -27.12 -1.04
N ASP A 539 -21.18 -28.42 -1.39
CA ASP A 539 -20.54 -29.52 -0.64
C ASP A 539 -19.01 -29.40 -0.54
N PHE A 540 -18.38 -28.66 -1.44
CA PHE A 540 -16.92 -28.47 -1.40
C PHE A 540 -16.46 -27.47 -0.32
N VAL A 541 -17.37 -26.68 0.27
CA VAL A 541 -17.06 -25.73 1.34
C VAL A 541 -16.90 -26.49 2.64
N THR A 542 -15.74 -26.34 3.27
CA THR A 542 -15.48 -26.91 4.59
C THR A 542 -16.53 -26.37 5.59
N PRO A 543 -17.23 -27.22 6.34
CA PRO A 543 -18.24 -26.80 7.32
C PRO A 543 -17.70 -25.76 8.30
N ALA A 544 -18.54 -24.79 8.65
CA ALA A 544 -18.20 -23.79 9.64
C ALA A 544 -18.07 -24.44 11.04
N VAL A 545 -17.09 -23.97 11.81
CA VAL A 545 -16.87 -24.36 13.20
C VAL A 545 -17.69 -23.48 14.14
N HIS A 546 -17.89 -22.20 13.77
CA HIS A 546 -18.59 -21.21 14.56
C HIS A 546 -19.92 -20.84 13.91
N THR A 547 -20.91 -20.52 14.73
CA THR A 547 -22.17 -19.92 14.25
C THR A 547 -21.96 -18.45 13.92
N LEU A 548 -22.87 -17.88 13.12
CA LEU A 548 -22.82 -16.45 12.81
C LEU A 548 -22.95 -15.59 14.07
N ASP A 549 -23.81 -15.98 15.01
CA ASP A 549 -23.98 -15.24 16.27
C ASP A 549 -22.69 -15.21 17.10
N GLU A 550 -21.95 -16.31 17.17
CA GLU A 550 -20.64 -16.35 17.82
C GLU A 550 -19.66 -15.40 17.12
N LEU A 551 -19.62 -15.41 15.80
CA LEU A 551 -18.73 -14.55 15.01
C LEU A 551 -19.09 -13.05 15.16
N MET A 552 -20.39 -12.72 15.21
CA MET A 552 -20.85 -11.33 15.41
C MET A 552 -20.55 -10.80 16.82
N ASN A 553 -20.34 -11.68 17.78
CA ASN A 553 -19.97 -11.32 19.16
C ASN A 553 -18.46 -11.16 19.38
N ILE A 554 -17.63 -11.49 18.40
CA ILE A 554 -16.19 -11.25 18.48
C ILE A 554 -15.93 -9.74 18.50
N LYS A 555 -15.32 -9.26 19.59
CA LYS A 555 -14.90 -7.85 19.71
C LYS A 555 -13.43 -7.82 20.11
N LEU A 556 -12.63 -7.13 19.30
CA LEU A 556 -11.22 -6.93 19.55
C LEU A 556 -11.00 -5.49 20.00
N ASP A 557 -10.40 -5.34 21.20
CA ASP A 557 -9.98 -4.03 21.70
C ASP A 557 -8.58 -3.71 21.17
N ILE A 558 -8.54 -3.18 19.95
CA ILE A 558 -7.32 -2.76 19.25
C ILE A 558 -7.51 -1.39 18.63
N ASP A 559 -6.44 -0.64 18.52
CA ASP A 559 -6.42 0.68 17.91
C ASP A 559 -5.51 0.73 16.67
N ASN A 560 -5.40 1.90 16.04
CA ASN A 560 -4.60 2.11 14.86
C ASN A 560 -3.09 2.04 15.09
N PHE A 561 -2.64 1.95 16.34
CA PHE A 561 -1.23 2.02 16.74
C PHE A 561 -0.70 0.68 17.27
N THR A 562 -1.57 -0.32 17.44
CA THR A 562 -1.20 -1.62 18.01
C THR A 562 -1.47 -2.79 17.07
N CYS A 563 -0.55 -3.74 17.05
CA CYS A 563 -0.79 -5.07 16.49
C CYS A 563 -1.57 -5.88 17.54
N PRO A 564 -2.61 -6.65 17.15
CA PRO A 564 -3.32 -7.50 18.08
C PRO A 564 -2.37 -8.43 18.85
N SER A 565 -2.50 -8.49 20.18
CA SER A 565 -1.71 -9.43 20.98
C SER A 565 -2.11 -10.88 20.65
N ARG A 566 -1.19 -11.81 20.90
CA ARG A 566 -1.49 -13.24 20.68
C ARG A 566 -2.61 -13.74 21.59
N GLU A 567 -2.67 -13.24 22.82
CA GLU A 567 -3.73 -13.58 23.76
C GLU A 567 -5.08 -13.13 23.22
N LEU A 568 -5.15 -11.88 22.73
CA LEU A 568 -6.35 -11.33 22.11
C LEU A 568 -6.75 -12.13 20.86
N LEU A 569 -5.79 -12.45 19.98
CA LEU A 569 -6.06 -13.26 18.79
C LEU A 569 -6.47 -14.71 19.14
N ASN A 570 -5.96 -15.29 20.22
CA ASN A 570 -6.34 -16.62 20.68
C ASN A 570 -7.73 -16.66 21.33
N SER A 571 -8.28 -15.52 21.75
CA SER A 571 -9.65 -15.42 22.25
C SER A 571 -10.70 -15.45 21.13
N VAL A 572 -10.29 -15.25 19.89
CA VAL A 572 -11.10 -15.45 18.68
C VAL A 572 -11.10 -16.94 18.35
N ARG A 573 -11.98 -17.72 18.99
CA ARG A 573 -12.17 -19.16 18.76
C ARG A 573 -13.63 -19.47 18.54
#